data_71b968ecaf52c0e5f7fed33f9a38cbcf
#
_entry.id   71b968ecaf52c0e5f7fed33f9a38cbcf
#
_cell.length_a   1.000
_cell.length_b   1.000
_cell.length_c   1.000
_cell.angle_alpha   90.00
_cell.angle_beta   90.00
_cell.angle_gamma   90.00
#
_symmetry.space_group_name_H-M   'P 1'
#
loop_
_entity.id
_entity.type
_entity.pdbx_description
1 polymer ?
#
loop_
_entity_poly.entity_id
_entity_poly.type
_entity_poly.pdbx_seq_one_letter_code
_entity_poly.pdbx_strand_id
1 'polypeptide(L)'
;MKNWQKWAMAILGGVALAAALALAAVGYSPEGEALALTQGTIYVDADATGATDGSSWEDAYTTLQPALDEALAGDEIWVAAGTYTPTYLSDPSKPRSATFQLKNGVALYGGFDPSVDDTEFGDRDWAANATILSGDVGNPGSTADNSYHVFYHPAALALDATAVLDGLKIIAGMANGGGVLSLGGGMYNDGCSPAVTHCTFAGNTANIGGGMANYNSSSPSVTDCTFAENSASYGGGMANYSSSSPAVTNCTFSANEAQNGAGMLNDHSSPEVTGCTFAANEATGSGGGMYNYTGSSPTLTNCTFAGNAASSMGGGIVNYTAGTPTLTNCTFSGNSANTGGGIYDRSSLLTATNCILWGDTPDEIYVAQAEPVITYSDVQGADIYPGTGNINADPSFEDTVMRDVDLLEGSPCIDVGTNDAPYLPATDFERDPRIWDGDFDGTPTADMGADEFAFHTLALYVAGNGSGTVEQTPEGARLEHGTVVTLTAIADTGSSFTEWSGDAAGVANPITLTMDTDKVVTATFAVEVYTLTISYAGNGRGLVSLDPPGGSYDYGTIVTLTAVADPSSSFTGWSGDASGTTNPITLTMDADKAVTATFITHRFYLPLVSRLAP
;
A
#
# COMPACT_ATOMS: atom_id res chain seq x y z
N MET A 1 13.82 15.60 -43.51
CA MET A 1 14.20 15.56 -42.08
C MET A 1 14.10 16.98 -41.50
N LYS A 2 12.89 17.53 -41.31
CA LYS A 2 12.67 18.85 -40.64
C LYS A 2 11.22 19.05 -40.13
N ASN A 3 10.43 18.02 -39.91
CA ASN A 3 9.03 18.17 -39.45
C ASN A 3 8.63 17.29 -38.25
N TRP A 4 9.57 16.64 -37.57
CA TRP A 4 9.27 15.79 -36.39
C TRP A 4 9.56 16.47 -35.02
N GLN A 5 10.15 17.64 -35.00
CA GLN A 5 10.45 18.38 -33.75
C GLN A 5 9.35 19.34 -33.28
N LYS A 6 8.24 19.48 -34.02
CA LYS A 6 7.13 20.37 -33.63
C LYS A 6 5.95 19.66 -32.93
N TRP A 7 5.93 18.32 -32.90
CA TRP A 7 4.85 17.55 -32.24
C TRP A 7 5.25 17.04 -30.86
N ALA A 8 6.53 16.94 -30.53
CA ALA A 8 6.99 16.52 -29.20
C ALA A 8 6.92 17.63 -28.11
N MET A 9 6.69 18.88 -28.49
CA MET A 9 6.51 20.00 -27.55
C MET A 9 5.03 20.31 -27.22
N ALA A 10 4.08 19.66 -27.88
CA ALA A 10 2.65 19.90 -27.64
C ALA A 10 2.04 18.93 -26.61
N ILE A 11 2.71 17.82 -26.29
CA ILE A 11 2.21 16.82 -25.33
C ILE A 11 2.83 17.02 -23.94
N LEU A 12 4.01 17.62 -23.83
CA LEU A 12 4.60 18.01 -22.53
C LEU A 12 4.13 19.38 -22.02
N GLY A 13 3.36 20.14 -22.83
CA GLY A 13 2.75 21.42 -22.43
C GLY A 13 1.36 21.29 -21.79
N GLY A 14 0.70 20.13 -21.92
CA GLY A 14 -0.68 19.93 -21.43
C GLY A 14 -0.78 19.58 -19.95
N VAL A 15 0.22 18.94 -19.38
CA VAL A 15 0.23 18.54 -17.96
C VAL A 15 0.82 19.63 -17.06
N ALA A 16 1.67 20.49 -17.60
CA ALA A 16 2.21 21.65 -16.87
C ALA A 16 1.25 22.87 -16.86
N LEU A 17 0.18 22.87 -17.71
CA LEU A 17 -0.78 23.99 -17.75
C LEU A 17 -1.98 23.78 -16.82
N ALA A 18 -2.24 22.57 -16.36
CA ALA A 18 -3.26 22.30 -15.34
C ALA A 18 -2.77 22.67 -13.92
N ALA A 19 -1.45 22.62 -13.67
CA ALA A 19 -0.86 23.07 -12.41
C ALA A 19 -0.59 24.58 -12.35
N ALA A 20 -0.68 25.28 -13.49
CA ALA A 20 -0.43 26.75 -13.57
C ALA A 20 -1.71 27.59 -13.67
N LEU A 21 -2.91 26.97 -13.76
CA LEU A 21 -4.19 27.70 -13.79
C LEU A 21 -4.89 27.77 -12.42
N ALA A 22 -4.30 27.16 -11.37
CA ALA A 22 -4.71 27.37 -9.98
C ALA A 22 -4.13 28.68 -9.38
N LEU A 23 -3.37 29.47 -10.14
CA LEU A 23 -2.71 30.70 -9.66
C LEU A 23 -3.29 31.99 -10.26
N ALA A 24 -4.56 32.07 -10.56
CA ALA A 24 -5.17 33.32 -11.03
C ALA A 24 -6.57 33.57 -10.48
N ALA A 25 -6.70 33.59 -9.13
CA ALA A 25 -7.74 34.38 -8.50
C ALA A 25 -7.07 35.54 -7.75
N VAL A 26 -6.47 36.46 -8.49
CA VAL A 26 -5.98 37.73 -7.91
C VAL A 26 -7.18 38.67 -7.82
N GLY A 27 -7.70 38.85 -6.63
CA GLY A 27 -8.61 39.95 -6.33
C GLY A 27 -7.88 41.29 -6.49
N TYR A 28 -8.27 42.11 -7.45
CA TYR A 28 -7.70 43.46 -7.66
C TYR A 28 -8.27 44.44 -6.63
N SER A 29 -7.44 44.86 -5.70
CA SER A 29 -7.72 46.04 -4.83
C SER A 29 -7.28 47.30 -5.57
N PRO A 30 -7.98 48.45 -5.43
CA PRO A 30 -7.62 49.69 -6.11
C PRO A 30 -6.27 50.31 -5.68
N GLU A 31 -5.54 49.73 -4.76
CA GLU A 31 -4.26 50.21 -4.26
C GLU A 31 -3.06 49.30 -4.61
N GLY A 32 -3.23 48.35 -5.56
CA GLY A 32 -2.09 47.75 -6.25
C GLY A 32 -1.21 46.78 -5.44
N GLU A 33 -1.62 46.27 -4.28
CA GLU A 33 -0.96 45.14 -3.61
C GLU A 33 -1.76 43.87 -3.85
N ALA A 34 -1.16 42.92 -4.61
CA ALA A 34 -1.64 41.57 -4.67
C ALA A 34 -1.40 40.95 -3.28
N LEU A 35 -2.46 40.77 -2.51
CA LEU A 35 -2.42 39.91 -1.32
C LEU A 35 -2.14 38.50 -1.82
N ALA A 36 -0.91 38.05 -1.70
CA ALA A 36 -0.62 36.62 -1.72
C ALA A 36 -1.43 36.02 -0.57
N LEU A 37 -2.43 35.20 -0.87
CA LEU A 37 -3.08 34.36 0.13
C LEU A 37 -1.97 33.50 0.72
N THR A 38 -1.58 33.76 1.96
CA THR A 38 -0.68 32.88 2.69
C THR A 38 -1.47 31.62 2.98
N GLN A 39 -1.11 30.51 2.34
CA GLN A 39 -1.62 29.20 2.68
C GLN A 39 -1.35 28.96 4.17
N GLY A 40 -2.40 28.77 4.96
CA GLY A 40 -2.34 28.51 6.39
C GLY A 40 -2.71 27.08 6.70
N THR A 41 -2.09 26.51 7.74
CA THR A 41 -2.55 25.26 8.33
C THR A 41 -3.38 25.60 9.55
N ILE A 42 -4.59 25.04 9.63
CA ILE A 42 -5.50 25.14 10.78
C ILE A 42 -5.53 23.80 11.47
N TYR A 43 -5.21 23.76 12.75
CA TYR A 43 -5.09 22.53 13.53
C TYR A 43 -6.37 22.21 14.29
N VAL A 44 -6.75 20.94 14.30
CA VAL A 44 -7.91 20.40 15.03
C VAL A 44 -7.47 19.19 15.84
N ASP A 45 -7.59 19.28 17.16
CA ASP A 45 -7.28 18.18 18.09
C ASP A 45 -8.26 18.22 19.28
N ALA A 46 -9.04 17.15 19.45
CA ALA A 46 -10.05 17.05 20.52
C ALA A 46 -9.46 17.15 21.92
N ASP A 47 -8.18 16.83 22.08
CA ASP A 47 -7.46 16.82 23.35
C ASP A 47 -6.60 18.07 23.58
N ALA A 48 -6.61 19.04 22.67
CA ALA A 48 -5.88 20.30 22.81
C ALA A 48 -6.32 21.09 24.04
N THR A 49 -5.35 21.71 24.73
CA THR A 49 -5.58 22.43 26.01
C THR A 49 -5.20 23.89 25.97
N GLY A 50 -4.73 24.41 24.83
CA GLY A 50 -4.28 25.79 24.65
C GLY A 50 -5.39 26.78 24.32
N ALA A 51 -5.08 27.76 23.46
CA ALA A 51 -5.98 28.91 23.16
C ALA A 51 -7.19 28.56 22.30
N THR A 52 -7.23 27.37 21.68
CA THR A 52 -8.30 26.89 20.77
C THR A 52 -8.57 27.85 19.61
N ASP A 53 -7.50 28.37 18.99
CA ASP A 53 -7.55 29.28 17.84
C ASP A 53 -7.02 28.64 16.54
N GLY A 54 -6.66 27.34 16.57
CA GLY A 54 -6.22 26.56 15.42
C GLY A 54 -4.81 26.88 14.92
N SER A 55 -4.02 27.69 15.62
CA SER A 55 -2.71 28.16 15.14
C SER A 55 -1.56 27.14 15.31
N SER A 56 -1.75 26.14 16.15
CA SER A 56 -0.79 25.06 16.41
C SER A 56 -1.51 23.83 16.98
N TRP A 57 -0.83 22.70 17.14
CA TRP A 57 -1.39 21.54 17.83
C TRP A 57 -1.76 21.84 19.29
N GLU A 58 -0.96 22.61 20.03
CA GLU A 58 -1.26 23.02 21.41
C GLU A 58 -2.52 23.89 21.48
N ASP A 59 -2.68 24.80 20.52
CA ASP A 59 -3.78 25.77 20.43
C ASP A 59 -4.86 25.33 19.43
N ALA A 60 -4.90 24.04 19.04
CA ALA A 60 -5.82 23.48 18.07
C ALA A 60 -7.30 23.68 18.48
N TYR A 61 -8.17 23.77 17.50
CA TYR A 61 -9.62 23.68 17.75
C TYR A 61 -9.97 22.30 18.29
N THR A 62 -10.78 22.22 19.35
CA THR A 62 -11.22 20.95 19.93
C THR A 62 -12.40 20.30 19.19
N THR A 63 -12.97 21.01 18.21
CA THR A 63 -14.03 20.51 17.31
C THR A 63 -13.77 21.01 15.89
N LEU A 64 -14.21 20.23 14.89
CA LEU A 64 -13.89 20.53 13.49
C LEU A 64 -14.65 21.76 12.91
N GLN A 65 -15.85 22.06 13.41
CA GLN A 65 -16.70 23.10 12.80
C GLN A 65 -16.07 24.51 12.80
N PRO A 66 -15.42 24.98 13.86
CA PRO A 66 -14.74 26.28 13.83
C PRO A 66 -13.64 26.38 12.77
N ALA A 67 -12.85 25.32 12.58
CA ALA A 67 -11.84 25.27 11.53
C ALA A 67 -12.46 25.37 10.14
N LEU A 68 -13.55 24.63 9.89
CA LEU A 68 -14.32 24.71 8.63
C LEU A 68 -14.93 26.10 8.42
N ASP A 69 -15.41 26.77 9.48
CA ASP A 69 -16.01 28.10 9.38
C ASP A 69 -14.96 29.17 9.03
N GLU A 70 -13.75 29.08 9.59
CA GLU A 70 -12.68 30.04 9.42
C GLU A 70 -11.91 29.84 8.10
N ALA A 71 -11.66 28.59 7.68
CA ALA A 71 -10.83 28.27 6.54
C ALA A 71 -11.23 29.04 5.26
N LEU A 72 -10.24 29.54 4.56
CA LEU A 72 -10.32 30.25 3.28
C LEU A 72 -9.70 29.39 2.17
N ALA A 73 -10.00 29.73 0.93
CA ALA A 73 -9.40 29.02 -0.20
C ALA A 73 -7.87 29.12 -0.18
N GLY A 74 -7.20 27.98 -0.20
CA GLY A 74 -5.76 27.82 -0.05
C GLY A 74 -5.35 27.27 1.31
N ASP A 75 -6.24 27.25 2.31
CA ASP A 75 -5.93 26.70 3.63
C ASP A 75 -6.06 25.17 3.67
N GLU A 76 -5.29 24.56 4.57
CA GLU A 76 -5.35 23.16 4.94
C GLU A 76 -5.85 23.03 6.37
N ILE A 77 -6.75 22.08 6.63
CA ILE A 77 -7.18 21.73 7.98
C ILE A 77 -6.58 20.36 8.31
N TRP A 78 -5.71 20.32 9.30
CA TRP A 78 -5.07 19.11 9.79
C TRP A 78 -5.79 18.63 11.05
N VAL A 79 -6.28 17.40 11.02
CA VAL A 79 -7.13 16.85 12.10
C VAL A 79 -6.44 15.66 12.75
N ALA A 80 -6.20 15.74 14.04
CA ALA A 80 -5.62 14.68 14.83
C ALA A 80 -6.53 13.44 14.92
N ALA A 81 -5.94 12.31 15.28
CA ALA A 81 -6.69 11.10 15.64
C ALA A 81 -7.73 11.43 16.72
N GLY A 82 -8.94 10.90 16.55
CA GLY A 82 -10.03 11.20 17.47
C GLY A 82 -11.40 11.06 16.81
N THR A 83 -12.46 11.37 17.57
CA THR A 83 -13.84 11.33 17.05
C THR A 83 -14.47 12.72 17.11
N TYR A 84 -14.91 13.19 15.95
CA TYR A 84 -15.52 14.51 15.78
C TYR A 84 -16.94 14.36 15.26
N THR A 85 -17.88 15.08 15.86
CA THR A 85 -19.28 15.09 15.46
C THR A 85 -19.68 16.45 14.88
N PRO A 86 -20.57 16.48 13.87
CA PRO A 86 -21.00 17.72 13.25
C PRO A 86 -21.90 18.53 14.19
N THR A 87 -21.74 19.84 14.16
CA THR A 87 -22.55 20.79 14.95
C THR A 87 -23.33 21.80 14.10
N TYR A 88 -22.94 21.98 12.82
CA TYR A 88 -23.65 22.84 11.90
C TYR A 88 -24.99 22.22 11.51
N LEU A 89 -26.10 22.93 11.72
CA LEU A 89 -27.44 22.46 11.34
C LEU A 89 -27.82 23.00 9.96
N SER A 90 -27.96 22.11 8.96
CA SER A 90 -28.44 22.48 7.63
C SER A 90 -29.93 22.90 7.64
N ASP A 91 -30.70 22.44 8.63
CA ASP A 91 -32.07 22.88 8.96
C ASP A 91 -32.17 23.10 10.49
N PRO A 92 -32.14 24.36 10.97
CA PRO A 92 -32.18 24.65 12.41
C PRO A 92 -33.39 24.09 13.16
N SER A 93 -34.46 23.70 12.44
CA SER A 93 -35.64 23.08 13.03
C SER A 93 -35.47 21.57 13.31
N LYS A 94 -34.39 20.96 12.81
CA LYS A 94 -34.15 19.52 12.87
C LYS A 94 -32.78 19.22 13.49
N PRO A 95 -32.67 18.80 14.75
CA PRO A 95 -31.37 18.50 15.39
C PRO A 95 -30.51 17.49 14.61
N ARG A 96 -31.12 16.51 13.98
CA ARG A 96 -30.45 15.49 13.17
C ARG A 96 -29.97 16.00 11.79
N SER A 97 -30.20 17.28 11.46
CA SER A 97 -29.62 17.92 10.28
C SER A 97 -28.18 18.43 10.50
N ALA A 98 -27.60 18.10 11.64
CA ALA A 98 -26.18 18.34 11.91
C ALA A 98 -25.31 17.67 10.85
N THR A 99 -24.36 18.40 10.26
CA THR A 99 -23.55 17.92 9.13
C THR A 99 -22.26 18.75 9.02
N PHE A 100 -21.23 18.18 8.40
CA PHE A 100 -20.08 18.93 7.93
C PHE A 100 -20.29 19.38 6.48
N GLN A 101 -19.67 20.49 6.10
CA GLN A 101 -19.69 21.00 4.73
C GLN A 101 -18.27 21.40 4.31
N LEU A 102 -17.79 20.86 3.19
CA LEU A 102 -16.51 21.24 2.60
C LEU A 102 -16.62 22.64 1.95
N LYS A 103 -15.47 23.22 1.66
CA LYS A 103 -15.34 24.50 0.93
C LYS A 103 -14.39 24.33 -0.25
N ASN A 104 -14.67 25.01 -1.37
CA ASN A 104 -13.75 25.07 -2.49
C ASN A 104 -12.42 25.69 -2.08
N GLY A 105 -11.32 25.07 -2.53
CA GLY A 105 -9.96 25.49 -2.22
C GLY A 105 -9.49 25.16 -0.81
N VAL A 106 -10.26 24.40 -0.01
CA VAL A 106 -9.86 23.94 1.33
C VAL A 106 -9.67 22.42 1.32
N ALA A 107 -8.56 21.98 1.88
CA ALA A 107 -8.27 20.57 2.06
C ALA A 107 -8.40 20.16 3.53
N LEU A 108 -9.11 19.06 3.79
CA LEU A 108 -9.29 18.47 5.11
C LEU A 108 -8.54 17.16 5.19
N TYR A 109 -7.51 17.11 6.02
CA TYR A 109 -6.59 15.98 6.16
C TYR A 109 -6.69 15.35 7.55
N GLY A 110 -6.86 14.02 7.61
CA GLY A 110 -6.78 13.24 8.85
C GLY A 110 -5.49 12.45 8.95
N GLY A 111 -5.31 11.72 10.07
CA GLY A 111 -4.21 10.78 10.27
C GLY A 111 -3.01 11.32 11.04
N PHE A 112 -3.16 12.45 11.75
CA PHE A 112 -2.09 13.05 12.55
C PHE A 112 -2.12 12.57 14.01
N ASP A 113 -0.93 12.46 14.62
CA ASP A 113 -0.74 12.21 16.06
C ASP A 113 0.12 13.32 16.69
N PRO A 114 -0.49 14.35 17.29
CA PRO A 114 0.24 15.44 17.94
C PRO A 114 1.15 15.00 19.09
N SER A 115 0.94 13.78 19.65
CA SER A 115 1.74 13.26 20.77
C SER A 115 3.16 12.86 20.39
N VAL A 116 3.41 12.62 19.10
CA VAL A 116 4.72 12.27 18.52
C VAL A 116 5.34 13.40 17.71
N ASP A 117 4.79 14.63 17.84
CA ASP A 117 5.30 15.85 17.20
C ASP A 117 5.18 15.82 15.66
N ASP A 118 4.01 15.32 15.15
CA ASP A 118 3.68 15.35 13.71
C ASP A 118 3.59 16.82 13.25
N THR A 119 4.70 17.37 12.78
CA THR A 119 4.82 18.76 12.32
C THR A 119 4.88 18.91 10.82
N GLU A 120 5.14 17.81 10.10
CA GLU A 120 5.23 17.77 8.64
C GLU A 120 4.04 16.99 8.05
N PHE A 121 3.61 17.37 6.87
CA PHE A 121 2.49 16.70 6.19
C PHE A 121 2.73 15.19 5.96
N GLY A 122 3.98 14.80 5.77
CA GLY A 122 4.39 13.42 5.53
C GLY A 122 4.41 12.52 6.77
N ASP A 123 4.23 13.09 7.97
CA ASP A 123 4.27 12.33 9.22
C ASP A 123 2.94 11.60 9.49
N ARG A 124 1.86 11.98 8.82
CA ARG A 124 0.53 11.43 9.03
C ARG A 124 0.42 9.96 8.62
N ASP A 125 -0.26 9.17 9.46
CA ASP A 125 -0.62 7.79 9.21
C ASP A 125 -2.12 7.58 9.51
N TRP A 126 -2.97 7.66 8.49
CA TRP A 126 -4.42 7.52 8.65
C TRP A 126 -4.87 6.10 8.98
N ALA A 127 -4.00 5.09 8.83
CA ALA A 127 -4.29 3.71 9.23
C ALA A 127 -4.06 3.51 10.73
N ALA A 128 -2.97 4.05 11.28
CA ALA A 128 -2.64 3.98 12.70
C ALA A 128 -3.39 5.05 13.51
N ASN A 129 -3.50 6.27 12.98
CA ASN A 129 -4.02 7.46 13.67
C ASN A 129 -5.41 7.82 13.12
N ALA A 130 -6.41 6.99 13.40
CA ALA A 130 -7.73 7.14 12.80
C ALA A 130 -8.44 8.44 13.24
N THR A 131 -8.67 9.34 12.28
CA THR A 131 -9.54 10.51 12.43
C THR A 131 -10.96 10.15 12.02
N ILE A 132 -11.90 10.13 12.96
CA ILE A 132 -13.27 9.65 12.77
C ILE A 132 -14.24 10.82 12.75
N LEU A 133 -14.98 10.97 11.65
CA LEU A 133 -16.09 11.89 11.54
C LEU A 133 -17.40 11.09 11.71
N SER A 134 -18.09 11.30 12.82
CA SER A 134 -19.21 10.47 13.25
C SER A 134 -20.53 11.21 13.22
N GLY A 135 -21.54 10.58 12.60
CA GLY A 135 -22.93 11.02 12.69
C GLY A 135 -23.62 10.68 14.02
N ASP A 136 -22.95 10.02 14.97
CA ASP A 136 -23.49 9.68 16.30
C ASP A 136 -23.56 10.95 17.17
N VAL A 137 -24.57 11.76 16.92
CA VAL A 137 -24.84 13.02 17.65
C VAL A 137 -25.90 12.78 18.73
N GLY A 138 -25.71 13.29 19.94
CA GLY A 138 -26.67 13.10 21.04
C GLY A 138 -26.30 11.97 21.99
N ASN A 139 -27.09 10.89 22.07
CA ASN A 139 -26.81 9.76 22.96
C ASN A 139 -25.86 8.76 22.31
N PRO A 140 -24.62 8.60 22.77
CA PRO A 140 -23.66 7.72 22.15
C PRO A 140 -24.19 6.29 21.95
N GLY A 141 -24.06 5.77 20.73
CA GLY A 141 -24.52 4.43 20.35
C GLY A 141 -26.01 4.32 20.04
N SER A 142 -26.79 5.39 20.11
CA SER A 142 -28.20 5.43 19.70
C SER A 142 -28.33 5.83 18.24
N THR A 143 -28.79 4.96 17.38
CA THR A 143 -29.03 5.30 15.96
C THR A 143 -30.24 6.22 15.73
N ALA A 144 -31.08 6.44 16.76
CA ALA A 144 -32.32 7.20 16.64
C ALA A 144 -32.09 8.72 16.51
N ASP A 145 -30.98 9.21 17.03
CA ASP A 145 -30.60 10.62 17.05
C ASP A 145 -29.38 10.92 16.17
N ASN A 146 -28.82 9.91 15.47
CA ASN A 146 -27.74 10.10 14.49
C ASN A 146 -28.11 11.14 13.44
N SER A 147 -27.13 11.90 12.99
CA SER A 147 -27.31 12.86 11.89
C SER A 147 -27.77 12.15 10.62
N TYR A 148 -28.56 12.84 9.81
CA TYR A 148 -28.98 12.28 8.52
C TYR A 148 -27.79 12.06 7.60
N HIS A 149 -26.87 13.03 7.55
CA HIS A 149 -25.66 12.98 6.74
C HIS A 149 -24.47 13.38 7.59
N VAL A 150 -23.35 12.65 7.50
CA VAL A 150 -22.11 13.17 8.08
C VAL A 150 -21.64 14.36 7.26
N PHE A 151 -21.68 14.25 5.92
CA PHE A 151 -21.47 15.36 5.00
C PHE A 151 -22.72 15.62 4.14
N TYR A 152 -23.14 16.89 4.08
CA TYR A 152 -24.19 17.34 3.17
C TYR A 152 -23.72 18.53 2.35
N HIS A 153 -23.64 18.36 1.04
CA HIS A 153 -23.22 19.38 0.09
C HIS A 153 -24.37 19.75 -0.84
N PRO A 154 -25.20 20.77 -0.47
CA PRO A 154 -26.25 21.25 -1.34
C PRO A 154 -25.70 21.97 -2.57
N ALA A 155 -26.43 21.99 -3.67
CA ALA A 155 -26.03 22.59 -4.95
C ALA A 155 -25.53 24.04 -4.85
N ALA A 156 -25.98 24.79 -3.84
CA ALA A 156 -25.55 26.17 -3.61
C ALA A 156 -24.06 26.29 -3.25
N LEU A 157 -23.43 25.24 -2.76
CA LEU A 157 -22.00 25.24 -2.47
C LEU A 157 -21.15 25.16 -3.75
N ALA A 158 -21.69 24.55 -4.81
CA ALA A 158 -21.02 24.37 -6.11
C ALA A 158 -19.59 23.83 -5.96
N LEU A 159 -19.40 22.81 -5.10
CA LEU A 159 -18.08 22.25 -4.82
C LEU A 159 -17.51 21.60 -6.08
N ASP A 160 -16.22 21.85 -6.29
CA ASP A 160 -15.39 21.21 -7.30
C ASP A 160 -14.25 20.40 -6.67
N ALA A 161 -13.34 19.87 -7.47
CA ALA A 161 -12.21 19.06 -7.01
C ALA A 161 -11.17 19.82 -6.14
N THR A 162 -11.32 21.12 -5.94
CA THR A 162 -10.48 21.90 -5.01
C THR A 162 -10.95 21.77 -3.56
N ALA A 163 -12.15 21.24 -3.32
CA ALA A 163 -12.63 20.83 -2.01
C ALA A 163 -12.14 19.40 -1.76
N VAL A 164 -11.17 19.21 -0.88
CA VAL A 164 -10.47 17.94 -0.67
C VAL A 164 -10.83 17.33 0.68
N LEU A 165 -11.05 16.02 0.69
CA LEU A 165 -11.24 15.19 1.88
C LEU A 165 -10.27 14.02 1.81
N ASP A 166 -9.34 13.89 2.76
CA ASP A 166 -8.29 12.88 2.68
C ASP A 166 -7.93 12.27 4.05
N GLY A 167 -7.87 10.93 4.12
CA GLY A 167 -7.41 10.19 5.28
C GLY A 167 -8.39 10.13 6.46
N LEU A 168 -9.69 10.11 6.20
CA LEU A 168 -10.75 10.20 7.22
C LEU A 168 -11.68 8.99 7.22
N LYS A 169 -12.22 8.66 8.39
CA LYS A 169 -13.24 7.62 8.54
C LYS A 169 -14.61 8.26 8.80
N ILE A 170 -15.58 8.03 7.93
CA ILE A 170 -16.93 8.61 7.94
C ILE A 170 -17.93 7.53 8.34
N ILE A 171 -18.54 7.68 9.53
CA ILE A 171 -19.38 6.63 10.14
C ILE A 171 -20.70 7.15 10.70
N ALA A 172 -21.62 6.22 10.95
CA ALA A 172 -22.86 6.44 11.72
C ALA A 172 -23.82 7.50 11.16
N GLY A 173 -23.72 7.84 9.87
CA GLY A 173 -24.74 8.61 9.19
C GLY A 173 -26.04 7.80 9.03
N MET A 174 -27.23 8.41 9.31
CA MET A 174 -28.51 7.71 9.32
C MET A 174 -29.57 8.51 8.54
N ALA A 175 -29.49 8.43 7.19
CA ALA A 175 -30.39 9.16 6.28
C ALA A 175 -31.73 8.42 6.11
N ASN A 176 -32.58 8.46 7.13
CA ASN A 176 -33.90 7.85 7.16
C ASN A 176 -35.05 8.87 7.24
N GLY A 177 -34.79 10.13 6.89
CA GLY A 177 -35.80 11.20 6.80
C GLY A 177 -36.57 11.16 5.50
N GLY A 178 -37.31 12.23 5.21
CA GLY A 178 -38.05 12.40 3.93
C GLY A 178 -37.28 13.31 2.96
N GLY A 179 -37.43 13.07 1.65
CA GLY A 179 -36.79 13.86 0.61
C GLY A 179 -35.28 13.74 0.66
N VAL A 180 -34.55 14.86 0.62
CA VAL A 180 -33.08 14.88 0.66
C VAL A 180 -32.50 14.23 1.92
N LEU A 181 -33.22 14.22 3.02
CA LEU A 181 -32.80 13.61 4.30
C LEU A 181 -32.83 12.08 4.27
N SER A 182 -33.12 11.47 3.13
CA SER A 182 -33.04 10.03 2.91
C SER A 182 -31.90 9.60 1.99
N LEU A 183 -31.03 10.52 1.59
CA LEU A 183 -29.95 10.32 0.62
C LEU A 183 -28.59 10.47 1.30
N GLY A 184 -27.62 9.60 0.98
CA GLY A 184 -26.22 9.74 1.41
C GLY A 184 -26.02 9.77 2.93
N GLY A 185 -26.02 8.60 3.58
CA GLY A 185 -25.79 8.53 5.03
C GLY A 185 -24.41 9.08 5.42
N GLY A 186 -23.33 8.60 4.80
CA GLY A 186 -22.00 9.15 4.99
C GLY A 186 -21.84 10.51 4.31
N MET A 187 -22.14 10.58 2.99
CA MET A 187 -21.99 11.81 2.21
C MET A 187 -23.13 11.96 1.19
N TYR A 188 -23.74 13.14 1.14
CA TYR A 188 -24.69 13.50 0.09
C TYR A 188 -24.20 14.70 -0.71
N ASN A 189 -23.94 14.50 -2.00
CA ASN A 189 -23.53 15.51 -2.97
C ASN A 189 -24.70 15.85 -3.91
N ASP A 190 -25.13 17.12 -3.95
CA ASP A 190 -26.14 17.64 -4.85
C ASP A 190 -25.53 18.70 -5.75
N GLY A 191 -25.19 18.35 -6.98
CA GLY A 191 -24.47 19.25 -7.90
C GLY A 191 -23.07 19.65 -7.41
N CYS A 192 -22.44 18.82 -6.59
CA CYS A 192 -21.14 19.04 -5.96
C CYS A 192 -20.18 17.89 -6.28
N SER A 193 -18.91 18.20 -6.58
CA SER A 193 -17.92 17.23 -7.04
C SER A 193 -16.57 17.37 -6.30
N PRO A 194 -16.52 17.10 -4.98
CA PRO A 194 -15.27 17.19 -4.23
C PRO A 194 -14.29 16.07 -4.63
N ALA A 195 -13.02 16.22 -4.26
CA ALA A 195 -12.02 15.16 -4.29
C ALA A 195 -12.02 14.42 -2.93
N VAL A 196 -12.12 13.09 -2.97
CA VAL A 196 -12.17 12.22 -1.79
C VAL A 196 -11.11 11.14 -1.93
N THR A 197 -10.14 11.12 -1.01
CA THR A 197 -8.97 10.25 -1.11
C THR A 197 -8.68 9.58 0.23
N HIS A 198 -8.21 8.32 0.22
CA HIS A 198 -7.83 7.54 1.42
C HIS A 198 -8.90 7.54 2.53
N CYS A 199 -10.17 7.64 2.16
CA CYS A 199 -11.28 7.71 3.11
C CYS A 199 -12.00 6.38 3.28
N THR A 200 -12.51 6.14 4.49
CA THR A 200 -13.35 4.98 4.78
C THR A 200 -14.77 5.44 5.10
N PHE A 201 -15.75 5.02 4.30
CA PHE A 201 -17.18 5.17 4.59
C PHE A 201 -17.69 3.86 5.15
N ALA A 202 -18.01 3.79 6.45
CA ALA A 202 -18.38 2.53 7.08
C ALA A 202 -19.60 2.65 8.00
N GLY A 203 -20.49 1.64 7.93
CA GLY A 203 -21.66 1.54 8.82
C GLY A 203 -22.65 2.71 8.67
N ASN A 204 -22.72 3.33 7.50
CA ASN A 204 -23.68 4.38 7.22
C ASN A 204 -24.98 3.78 6.62
N THR A 205 -26.11 4.39 6.94
CA THR A 205 -27.42 3.91 6.49
C THR A 205 -28.20 5.01 5.78
N ALA A 206 -28.86 4.66 4.67
CA ALA A 206 -29.72 5.59 3.94
C ALA A 206 -30.89 4.87 3.27
N ASN A 207 -31.80 5.60 2.65
CA ASN A 207 -32.67 4.99 1.65
C ASN A 207 -31.92 4.85 0.33
N ILE A 208 -31.07 5.82 -0.03
CA ILE A 208 -30.26 5.82 -1.26
C ILE A 208 -28.83 6.27 -0.93
N GLY A 209 -27.83 5.44 -1.31
CA GLY A 209 -26.43 5.72 -1.09
C GLY A 209 -26.04 5.68 0.40
N GLY A 210 -25.96 4.49 1.00
CA GLY A 210 -25.60 4.36 2.42
C GLY A 210 -24.29 5.07 2.74
N GLY A 211 -23.20 4.74 2.03
CA GLY A 211 -21.94 5.43 2.12
C GLY A 211 -21.97 6.80 1.45
N MET A 212 -22.28 6.86 0.14
CA MET A 212 -22.29 8.10 -0.64
C MET A 212 -23.46 8.14 -1.63
N ALA A 213 -24.10 9.29 -1.76
CA ALA A 213 -25.10 9.56 -2.79
C ALA A 213 -24.69 10.77 -3.63
N ASN A 214 -24.63 10.62 -4.95
CA ASN A 214 -24.30 11.66 -5.90
C ASN A 214 -25.53 11.95 -6.79
N TYR A 215 -25.98 13.18 -6.81
CA TYR A 215 -27.17 13.64 -7.53
C TYR A 215 -26.88 14.88 -8.37
N ASN A 216 -27.70 15.06 -9.43
CA ASN A 216 -27.74 16.29 -10.23
C ASN A 216 -26.38 16.69 -10.81
N SER A 217 -25.76 15.74 -11.54
CA SER A 217 -24.42 15.90 -12.15
C SER A 217 -23.28 16.07 -11.14
N SER A 218 -23.42 15.48 -9.96
CA SER A 218 -22.32 15.36 -9.01
C SER A 218 -21.36 14.26 -9.48
N SER A 219 -20.14 14.62 -9.80
CA SER A 219 -19.13 13.69 -10.30
C SER A 219 -17.82 13.85 -9.52
N PRO A 220 -17.81 13.46 -8.22
CA PRO A 220 -16.58 13.52 -7.42
C PRO A 220 -15.50 12.60 -7.97
N SER A 221 -14.23 12.94 -7.72
CA SER A 221 -13.15 11.97 -7.82
C SER A 221 -13.04 11.24 -6.49
N VAL A 222 -13.04 9.89 -6.53
CA VAL A 222 -12.97 9.04 -5.34
C VAL A 222 -11.83 8.06 -5.55
N THR A 223 -10.76 8.20 -4.77
CA THR A 223 -9.52 7.45 -4.99
C THR A 223 -9.05 6.80 -3.69
N ASP A 224 -8.56 5.55 -3.77
CA ASP A 224 -8.02 4.79 -2.63
C ASP A 224 -8.96 4.77 -1.41
N CYS A 225 -10.28 4.66 -1.65
CA CYS A 225 -11.31 4.71 -0.62
C CYS A 225 -11.94 3.35 -0.34
N THR A 226 -12.42 3.17 0.89
CA THR A 226 -13.17 1.98 1.29
C THR A 226 -14.62 2.33 1.61
N PHE A 227 -15.57 1.58 1.01
CA PHE A 227 -16.99 1.61 1.34
C PHE A 227 -17.37 0.27 1.93
N ALA A 228 -17.52 0.18 3.26
CA ALA A 228 -17.72 -1.07 3.96
C ALA A 228 -18.96 -1.07 4.87
N GLU A 229 -19.71 -2.17 4.88
CA GLU A 229 -20.84 -2.36 5.81
C GLU A 229 -21.90 -1.23 5.76
N ASN A 230 -22.01 -0.52 4.62
CA ASN A 230 -23.05 0.49 4.46
C ASN A 230 -24.34 -0.16 3.99
N SER A 231 -25.49 0.38 4.44
CA SER A 231 -26.81 -0.19 4.15
C SER A 231 -27.74 0.83 3.51
N ALA A 232 -28.47 0.40 2.45
CA ALA A 232 -29.48 1.23 1.83
C ALA A 232 -30.58 0.40 1.17
N SER A 233 -31.67 1.05 0.70
CA SER A 233 -32.56 0.41 -0.25
C SER A 233 -31.91 0.35 -1.64
N TYR A 234 -31.15 1.39 -2.01
CA TYR A 234 -30.51 1.53 -3.32
C TYR A 234 -29.09 2.07 -3.17
N GLY A 235 -28.09 1.30 -3.66
CA GLY A 235 -26.68 1.67 -3.57
C GLY A 235 -26.17 1.68 -2.12
N GLY A 236 -25.89 0.50 -1.54
CA GLY A 236 -25.40 0.40 -0.16
C GLY A 236 -24.11 1.18 0.04
N GLY A 237 -23.08 0.91 -0.76
CA GLY A 237 -21.84 1.68 -0.78
C GLY A 237 -22.01 3.05 -1.42
N MET A 238 -22.38 3.08 -2.71
CA MET A 238 -22.52 4.31 -3.50
C MET A 238 -23.74 4.29 -4.39
N ALA A 239 -24.41 5.43 -4.55
CA ALA A 239 -25.51 5.62 -5.49
C ALA A 239 -25.29 6.85 -6.35
N ASN A 240 -25.38 6.68 -7.68
CA ASN A 240 -25.18 7.73 -8.67
C ASN A 240 -26.47 7.93 -9.49
N TYR A 241 -27.03 9.14 -9.44
CA TYR A 241 -28.29 9.48 -10.08
C TYR A 241 -28.19 10.74 -10.91
N SER A 242 -29.05 10.84 -11.94
CA SER A 242 -29.26 12.10 -12.69
C SER A 242 -27.98 12.66 -13.28
N SER A 243 -27.32 11.86 -14.12
CA SER A 243 -26.05 12.20 -14.81
C SER A 243 -24.87 12.44 -13.87
N SER A 244 -24.88 11.81 -12.72
CA SER A 244 -23.75 11.83 -11.78
C SER A 244 -22.80 10.68 -12.11
N SER A 245 -21.65 11.01 -12.69
CA SER A 245 -20.70 10.02 -13.21
C SER A 245 -19.33 10.23 -12.56
N PRO A 246 -19.14 9.75 -11.32
CA PRO A 246 -17.87 9.89 -10.62
C PRO A 246 -16.75 9.10 -11.31
N ALA A 247 -15.50 9.56 -11.13
CA ALA A 247 -14.32 8.77 -11.36
C ALA A 247 -13.96 8.05 -10.05
N VAL A 248 -13.96 6.71 -10.06
CA VAL A 248 -13.74 5.87 -8.88
C VAL A 248 -12.51 4.99 -9.15
N THR A 249 -11.43 5.22 -8.41
CA THR A 249 -10.15 4.57 -8.67
C THR A 249 -9.61 3.89 -7.41
N ASN A 250 -9.13 2.65 -7.53
CA ASN A 250 -8.51 1.86 -6.46
C ASN A 250 -9.39 1.78 -5.19
N CYS A 251 -10.70 1.67 -5.34
CA CYS A 251 -11.62 1.66 -4.21
C CYS A 251 -12.13 0.26 -3.91
N THR A 252 -12.36 -0.02 -2.62
CA THR A 252 -12.97 -1.26 -2.16
C THR A 252 -14.41 -1.04 -1.73
N PHE A 253 -15.34 -1.80 -2.31
CA PHE A 253 -16.73 -1.88 -1.89
C PHE A 253 -16.96 -3.26 -1.27
N SER A 254 -17.06 -3.34 0.06
CA SER A 254 -17.12 -4.63 0.74
C SER A 254 -18.27 -4.73 1.75
N ALA A 255 -18.93 -5.88 1.78
CA ALA A 255 -19.97 -6.20 2.75
C ALA A 255 -21.08 -5.11 2.84
N ASN A 256 -21.35 -4.38 1.75
CA ASN A 256 -22.45 -3.44 1.72
C ASN A 256 -23.76 -4.17 1.45
N GLU A 257 -24.84 -3.68 2.02
CA GLU A 257 -26.18 -4.26 1.91
C GLU A 257 -27.15 -3.30 1.20
N ALA A 258 -27.96 -3.84 0.26
CA ALA A 258 -29.05 -3.07 -0.33
C ALA A 258 -30.20 -3.96 -0.84
N GLN A 259 -31.31 -3.34 -1.24
CA GLN A 259 -32.27 -4.04 -2.07
C GLN A 259 -31.71 -4.19 -3.49
N ASN A 260 -31.14 -3.12 -4.08
CA ASN A 260 -30.50 -3.19 -5.38
C ASN A 260 -29.17 -2.39 -5.39
N GLY A 261 -28.13 -2.98 -6.03
CA GLY A 261 -26.82 -2.39 -6.16
C GLY A 261 -26.13 -2.25 -4.80
N ALA A 262 -25.89 -3.36 -4.10
CA ALA A 262 -25.35 -3.29 -2.75
C ALA A 262 -23.98 -2.59 -2.70
N GLY A 263 -23.05 -2.91 -3.60
CA GLY A 263 -21.82 -2.13 -3.74
C GLY A 263 -22.10 -0.77 -4.37
N MET A 264 -22.62 -0.73 -5.61
CA MET A 264 -22.88 0.51 -6.35
C MET A 264 -24.16 0.44 -7.16
N LEU A 265 -24.91 1.54 -7.20
CA LEU A 265 -26.05 1.72 -8.08
C LEU A 265 -25.87 2.92 -9.01
N ASN A 266 -26.14 2.74 -10.30
CA ASN A 266 -26.08 3.78 -11.32
C ASN A 266 -27.43 3.90 -12.02
N ASP A 267 -28.05 5.09 -11.98
CA ASP A 267 -29.31 5.39 -12.69
C ASP A 267 -29.12 6.68 -13.50
N HIS A 268 -29.22 6.60 -14.83
CA HIS A 268 -28.87 7.68 -15.77
C HIS A 268 -27.45 8.22 -15.50
N SER A 269 -26.49 7.35 -15.12
CA SER A 269 -25.17 7.74 -14.65
C SER A 269 -24.14 6.71 -15.14
N SER A 270 -23.02 7.18 -15.65
CA SER A 270 -22.00 6.34 -16.29
C SER A 270 -20.64 6.59 -15.68
N PRO A 271 -20.36 6.05 -14.47
CA PRO A 271 -19.06 6.23 -13.81
C PRO A 271 -17.93 5.57 -14.58
N GLU A 272 -16.72 6.10 -14.40
CA GLU A 272 -15.47 5.45 -14.74
C GLU A 272 -14.92 4.78 -13.47
N VAL A 273 -14.73 3.45 -13.50
CA VAL A 273 -14.35 2.65 -12.34
C VAL A 273 -13.09 1.86 -12.68
N THR A 274 -11.98 2.16 -12.03
CA THR A 274 -10.68 1.58 -12.35
C THR A 274 -10.02 1.01 -11.10
N GLY A 275 -9.46 -0.22 -11.19
CA GLY A 275 -8.73 -0.85 -10.10
C GLY A 275 -9.59 -1.09 -8.85
N CYS A 276 -10.90 -1.29 -8.99
CA CYS A 276 -11.81 -1.37 -7.84
C CYS A 276 -12.22 -2.81 -7.53
N THR A 277 -12.31 -3.11 -6.23
CA THR A 277 -12.79 -4.39 -5.73
C THR A 277 -14.21 -4.28 -5.20
N PHE A 278 -15.10 -5.13 -5.69
CA PHE A 278 -16.46 -5.34 -5.17
C PHE A 278 -16.51 -6.73 -4.54
N ALA A 279 -16.51 -6.80 -3.20
CA ALA A 279 -16.39 -8.07 -2.49
C ALA A 279 -17.50 -8.27 -1.46
N ALA A 280 -18.14 -9.44 -1.49
CA ALA A 280 -19.15 -9.84 -0.49
C ALA A 280 -20.30 -8.84 -0.29
N ASN A 281 -20.66 -8.05 -1.30
CA ASN A 281 -21.83 -7.17 -1.21
C ASN A 281 -23.11 -8.00 -1.39
N GLU A 282 -24.15 -7.72 -0.60
CA GLU A 282 -25.37 -8.52 -0.55
C GLU A 282 -26.62 -7.70 -0.95
N ALA A 283 -27.24 -8.08 -2.06
CA ALA A 283 -28.51 -7.49 -2.52
C ALA A 283 -29.70 -8.42 -2.21
N THR A 284 -30.67 -7.94 -1.46
CA THR A 284 -31.94 -8.67 -1.25
C THR A 284 -32.82 -8.69 -2.50
N GLY A 285 -32.49 -7.94 -3.52
CA GLY A 285 -33.08 -7.92 -4.85
C GLY A 285 -32.03 -8.25 -5.91
N SER A 286 -31.41 -7.26 -6.54
CA SER A 286 -30.57 -7.43 -7.72
C SER A 286 -29.29 -6.59 -7.66
N GLY A 287 -28.22 -7.08 -8.31
CA GLY A 287 -26.93 -6.40 -8.37
C GLY A 287 -26.21 -6.40 -7.03
N GLY A 288 -25.62 -7.53 -6.62
CA GLY A 288 -24.81 -7.60 -5.39
C GLY A 288 -23.64 -6.63 -5.45
N GLY A 289 -22.79 -6.74 -6.46
CA GLY A 289 -21.69 -5.80 -6.69
C GLY A 289 -22.21 -4.48 -7.26
N MET A 290 -22.82 -4.49 -8.47
CA MET A 290 -23.24 -3.28 -9.16
C MET A 290 -24.61 -3.45 -9.84
N TYR A 291 -25.40 -2.39 -9.85
CA TYR A 291 -26.68 -2.34 -10.56
C TYR A 291 -26.75 -1.13 -11.48
N ASN A 292 -26.74 -1.37 -12.79
CA ASN A 292 -26.83 -0.36 -13.83
C ASN A 292 -28.28 -0.29 -14.37
N TYR A 293 -28.93 0.84 -14.16
CA TYR A 293 -30.32 1.09 -14.53
C TYR A 293 -30.39 2.24 -15.54
N THR A 294 -31.47 2.34 -16.26
CA THR A 294 -31.87 3.41 -17.19
C THR A 294 -30.73 4.07 -17.98
N GLY A 295 -30.20 3.35 -18.98
CA GLY A 295 -29.17 3.92 -19.90
C GLY A 295 -27.81 4.19 -19.31
N SER A 296 -27.54 3.63 -18.14
CA SER A 296 -26.20 3.73 -17.53
C SER A 296 -25.19 2.89 -18.28
N SER A 297 -24.06 3.48 -18.60
CA SER A 297 -22.98 2.90 -19.40
C SER A 297 -21.63 3.05 -18.68
N PRO A 298 -21.42 2.38 -17.55
CA PRO A 298 -20.14 2.48 -16.85
C PRO A 298 -19.00 1.90 -17.69
N THR A 299 -17.81 2.44 -17.49
CA THR A 299 -16.55 1.86 -17.97
C THR A 299 -15.83 1.27 -16.76
N LEU A 300 -15.59 -0.04 -16.80
CA LEU A 300 -14.87 -0.76 -15.75
C LEU A 300 -13.55 -1.28 -16.29
N THR A 301 -12.47 -0.99 -15.59
CA THR A 301 -11.12 -1.42 -15.97
C THR A 301 -10.39 -1.95 -14.75
N ASN A 302 -9.73 -3.11 -14.87
CA ASN A 302 -9.02 -3.76 -13.77
C ASN A 302 -9.88 -3.92 -12.50
N CYS A 303 -11.12 -4.30 -12.65
CA CYS A 303 -12.04 -4.44 -11.51
C CYS A 303 -12.28 -5.89 -11.14
N THR A 304 -12.36 -6.18 -9.85
CA THR A 304 -12.70 -7.49 -9.33
C THR A 304 -14.09 -7.50 -8.72
N PHE A 305 -14.89 -8.54 -9.04
CA PHE A 305 -16.20 -8.81 -8.46
C PHE A 305 -16.15 -10.20 -7.82
N ALA A 306 -15.96 -10.26 -6.50
CA ALA A 306 -15.69 -11.52 -5.81
C ALA A 306 -16.74 -11.82 -4.73
N GLY A 307 -17.46 -12.94 -4.90
CA GLY A 307 -18.42 -13.44 -3.92
C GLY A 307 -19.56 -12.49 -3.57
N ASN A 308 -19.98 -11.63 -4.50
CA ASN A 308 -21.16 -10.80 -4.31
C ASN A 308 -22.43 -11.64 -4.48
N ALA A 309 -23.47 -11.33 -3.73
CA ALA A 309 -24.72 -12.09 -3.74
C ALA A 309 -25.94 -11.22 -4.06
N ALA A 310 -26.87 -11.78 -4.85
CA ALA A 310 -28.17 -11.18 -5.09
C ALA A 310 -29.29 -12.21 -4.99
N SER A 311 -30.40 -11.87 -4.35
CA SER A 311 -31.54 -12.80 -4.25
C SER A 311 -32.29 -12.97 -5.57
N SER A 312 -32.09 -12.12 -6.58
CA SER A 312 -32.80 -12.18 -7.84
C SER A 312 -31.87 -12.25 -9.05
N MET A 313 -31.22 -11.17 -9.44
CA MET A 313 -30.44 -11.08 -10.67
C MET A 313 -29.09 -10.47 -10.44
N GLY A 314 -28.04 -10.97 -11.14
CA GLY A 314 -26.70 -10.42 -11.18
C GLY A 314 -26.04 -10.36 -9.80
N GLY A 315 -25.36 -11.42 -9.39
CA GLY A 315 -24.55 -11.41 -8.17
C GLY A 315 -23.42 -10.37 -8.27
N GLY A 316 -22.66 -10.41 -9.37
CA GLY A 316 -21.66 -9.39 -9.69
C GLY A 316 -22.33 -8.12 -10.24
N ILE A 317 -22.83 -8.14 -11.47
CA ILE A 317 -23.38 -6.96 -12.17
C ILE A 317 -24.78 -7.24 -12.74
N VAL A 318 -25.63 -6.24 -12.68
CA VAL A 318 -26.87 -6.16 -13.45
C VAL A 318 -26.81 -4.99 -14.44
N ASN A 319 -27.05 -5.26 -15.73
CA ASN A 319 -27.31 -4.27 -16.75
C ASN A 319 -28.80 -4.37 -17.16
N TYR A 320 -29.66 -3.47 -16.67
CA TYR A 320 -31.09 -3.68 -16.75
C TYR A 320 -31.76 -3.03 -17.98
N THR A 321 -31.33 -1.84 -18.41
CA THR A 321 -31.93 -1.15 -19.58
C THR A 321 -30.87 -0.40 -20.38
N ALA A 322 -31.01 -0.47 -21.71
CA ALA A 322 -30.39 0.30 -22.79
C ALA A 322 -29.11 1.11 -22.40
N GLY A 323 -28.06 0.44 -22.03
CA GLY A 323 -26.71 1.00 -21.82
C GLY A 323 -25.69 0.36 -22.75
N THR A 324 -24.46 0.83 -22.71
CA THR A 324 -23.32 0.23 -23.38
C THR A 324 -22.16 0.09 -22.39
N PRO A 325 -22.32 -0.72 -21.32
CA PRO A 325 -21.23 -0.92 -20.36
C PRO A 325 -20.03 -1.56 -21.05
N THR A 326 -18.84 -1.15 -20.64
CA THR A 326 -17.58 -1.67 -21.16
C THR A 326 -16.74 -2.22 -20.01
N LEU A 327 -16.29 -3.46 -20.14
CA LEU A 327 -15.41 -4.13 -19.21
C LEU A 327 -14.09 -4.45 -19.89
N THR A 328 -12.99 -4.08 -19.28
CA THR A 328 -11.64 -4.42 -19.74
C THR A 328 -10.82 -4.93 -18.58
N ASN A 329 -10.18 -6.09 -18.75
CA ASN A 329 -9.36 -6.70 -17.69
C ASN A 329 -10.10 -6.76 -16.34
N CYS A 330 -11.30 -7.33 -16.33
CA CYS A 330 -12.10 -7.51 -15.11
C CYS A 330 -12.22 -9.00 -14.77
N THR A 331 -12.20 -9.31 -13.46
CA THR A 331 -12.38 -10.68 -12.97
C THR A 331 -13.67 -10.79 -12.16
N PHE A 332 -14.49 -11.80 -12.49
CA PHE A 332 -15.69 -12.19 -11.75
C PHE A 332 -15.47 -13.58 -11.17
N SER A 333 -15.61 -13.71 -9.85
CA SER A 333 -15.37 -15.00 -9.21
C SER A 333 -16.30 -15.24 -8.03
N GLY A 334 -17.00 -16.39 -8.05
CA GLY A 334 -17.80 -16.85 -6.94
C GLY A 334 -19.02 -15.97 -6.61
N ASN A 335 -19.49 -15.16 -7.54
CA ASN A 335 -20.70 -14.37 -7.35
C ASN A 335 -21.95 -15.27 -7.49
N SER A 336 -23.05 -14.89 -6.84
CA SER A 336 -24.25 -15.72 -6.82
C SER A 336 -25.55 -14.93 -6.96
N ALA A 337 -26.50 -15.50 -7.73
CA ALA A 337 -27.86 -14.96 -7.86
C ALA A 337 -28.84 -16.09 -8.20
N ASN A 338 -30.14 -15.77 -8.31
CA ASN A 338 -31.07 -16.72 -8.92
C ASN A 338 -30.89 -16.81 -10.45
N THR A 339 -30.34 -15.74 -11.07
CA THR A 339 -30.14 -15.66 -12.53
C THR A 339 -28.92 -14.76 -12.81
N GLY A 340 -27.93 -15.24 -13.59
CA GLY A 340 -26.70 -14.53 -13.89
C GLY A 340 -25.87 -14.28 -12.64
N GLY A 341 -25.17 -15.29 -12.15
CA GLY A 341 -24.30 -15.17 -10.96
C GLY A 341 -23.29 -14.07 -11.13
N GLY A 342 -22.53 -14.10 -12.20
CA GLY A 342 -21.59 -13.06 -12.55
C GLY A 342 -22.30 -11.82 -13.11
N ILE A 343 -22.89 -11.94 -14.30
CA ILE A 343 -23.52 -10.84 -15.02
C ILE A 343 -24.96 -11.20 -15.44
N TYR A 344 -25.89 -10.32 -15.13
CA TYR A 344 -27.22 -10.33 -15.72
C TYR A 344 -27.34 -9.19 -16.73
N ASP A 345 -27.45 -9.52 -18.04
CA ASP A 345 -27.61 -8.53 -19.11
C ASP A 345 -28.98 -8.62 -19.77
N ARG A 346 -29.79 -7.59 -19.61
CA ARG A 346 -31.16 -7.60 -20.15
C ARG A 346 -31.31 -6.94 -21.50
N SER A 347 -30.76 -5.77 -21.69
CA SER A 347 -31.01 -4.95 -22.90
C SER A 347 -29.85 -4.01 -23.18
N SER A 348 -28.64 -4.32 -22.66
CA SER A 348 -27.46 -3.52 -22.91
C SER A 348 -26.70 -4.05 -24.14
N LEU A 349 -25.80 -3.23 -24.63
CA LEU A 349 -24.78 -3.65 -25.60
C LEU A 349 -23.45 -3.79 -24.83
N LEU A 350 -23.41 -4.73 -23.89
CA LEU A 350 -22.23 -5.02 -23.09
C LEU A 350 -21.06 -5.43 -23.99
N THR A 351 -19.91 -4.84 -23.75
CA THR A 351 -18.63 -5.29 -24.30
C THR A 351 -17.70 -5.72 -23.18
N ALA A 352 -17.04 -6.86 -23.33
CA ALA A 352 -16.02 -7.35 -22.40
C ALA A 352 -14.79 -7.84 -23.17
N THR A 353 -13.62 -7.39 -22.75
CA THR A 353 -12.33 -7.76 -23.37
C THR A 353 -11.30 -8.04 -22.29
N ASN A 354 -10.52 -9.10 -22.47
CA ASN A 354 -9.53 -9.56 -21.48
C ASN A 354 -10.14 -9.82 -20.10
N CYS A 355 -11.33 -10.41 -20.00
CA CYS A 355 -12.02 -10.64 -18.73
C CYS A 355 -11.95 -12.12 -18.33
N ILE A 356 -12.03 -12.39 -17.03
CA ILE A 356 -12.26 -13.74 -16.48
C ILE A 356 -13.63 -13.73 -15.80
N LEU A 357 -14.47 -14.71 -16.13
CA LEU A 357 -15.75 -14.99 -15.48
C LEU A 357 -15.77 -16.46 -15.09
N TRP A 358 -15.54 -16.76 -13.80
CA TRP A 358 -15.29 -18.12 -13.35
C TRP A 358 -15.85 -18.40 -11.94
N GLY A 359 -16.62 -19.49 -11.84
CA GLY A 359 -17.17 -19.96 -10.57
C GLY A 359 -18.41 -19.23 -10.10
N ASP A 360 -19.02 -18.43 -10.94
CA ASP A 360 -20.27 -17.72 -10.63
C ASP A 360 -21.48 -18.66 -10.75
N THR A 361 -22.51 -18.45 -9.96
CA THR A 361 -23.66 -19.36 -9.92
C THR A 361 -24.99 -18.64 -10.05
N PRO A 362 -25.97 -19.13 -10.88
CA PRO A 362 -25.94 -20.40 -11.64
C PRO A 362 -25.19 -20.32 -12.97
N ASP A 363 -24.96 -19.14 -13.51
CA ASP A 363 -24.35 -18.91 -14.81
C ASP A 363 -23.39 -17.74 -14.70
N GLU A 364 -22.28 -17.74 -15.45
CA GLU A 364 -21.35 -16.60 -15.54
C GLU A 364 -22.06 -15.37 -16.13
N ILE A 365 -22.83 -15.60 -17.20
CA ILE A 365 -23.54 -14.55 -17.92
C ILE A 365 -24.93 -15.03 -18.29
N TYR A 366 -25.96 -14.32 -17.87
CA TYR A 366 -27.32 -14.49 -18.33
C TYR A 366 -27.72 -13.36 -19.27
N VAL A 367 -28.09 -13.71 -20.51
CA VAL A 367 -28.49 -12.75 -21.55
C VAL A 367 -30.00 -12.84 -21.78
N ALA A 368 -30.72 -11.76 -21.55
CA ALA A 368 -32.18 -11.75 -21.72
C ALA A 368 -32.66 -11.27 -23.10
N GLN A 369 -31.96 -10.36 -23.77
CA GLN A 369 -32.42 -9.78 -25.06
C GLN A 369 -31.30 -9.53 -26.08
N ALA A 370 -30.22 -8.85 -25.74
CA ALA A 370 -29.16 -8.49 -26.67
C ALA A 370 -27.88 -9.26 -26.32
N GLU A 371 -27.29 -9.91 -27.31
CA GLU A 371 -26.03 -10.66 -27.10
C GLU A 371 -24.88 -9.69 -26.85
N PRO A 372 -24.10 -9.89 -25.78
CA PRO A 372 -22.90 -9.11 -25.50
C PRO A 372 -21.79 -9.46 -26.48
N VAL A 373 -20.84 -8.54 -26.66
CA VAL A 373 -19.61 -8.78 -27.42
C VAL A 373 -18.48 -9.10 -26.42
N ILE A 374 -18.06 -10.35 -26.38
CA ILE A 374 -17.01 -10.83 -25.48
C ILE A 374 -15.84 -11.36 -26.30
N THR A 375 -14.65 -10.85 -26.04
CA THR A 375 -13.44 -11.20 -26.79
C THR A 375 -12.24 -11.32 -25.87
N TYR A 376 -11.32 -12.22 -26.20
CA TYR A 376 -10.09 -12.45 -25.45
C TYR A 376 -10.37 -12.64 -23.95
N SER A 377 -11.37 -13.45 -23.63
CA SER A 377 -11.84 -13.61 -22.23
C SER A 377 -11.99 -15.09 -21.90
N ASP A 378 -11.75 -15.43 -20.63
CA ASP A 378 -12.04 -16.74 -20.09
C ASP A 378 -13.44 -16.76 -19.47
N VAL A 379 -14.30 -17.60 -20.01
CA VAL A 379 -15.70 -17.68 -19.55
C VAL A 379 -16.04 -19.13 -19.28
N GLN A 380 -16.32 -19.48 -18.03
CA GLN A 380 -16.73 -20.81 -17.66
C GLN A 380 -18.06 -21.19 -18.31
N GLY A 381 -18.14 -22.39 -18.88
CA GLY A 381 -19.37 -22.86 -19.50
C GLY A 381 -19.29 -24.30 -19.99
N ALA A 382 -20.37 -24.77 -20.62
CA ALA A 382 -20.37 -26.09 -21.28
C ALA A 382 -19.50 -26.09 -22.55
N ASP A 383 -19.41 -24.95 -23.22
CA ASP A 383 -18.64 -24.70 -24.44
C ASP A 383 -17.91 -23.35 -24.31
N ILE A 384 -16.94 -23.08 -25.19
CA ILE A 384 -16.28 -21.78 -25.27
C ILE A 384 -17.30 -20.72 -25.67
N TYR A 385 -17.36 -19.62 -24.90
CA TYR A 385 -18.26 -18.51 -25.20
C TYR A 385 -17.95 -17.90 -26.58
N PRO A 386 -18.99 -17.61 -27.40
CA PRO A 386 -18.76 -17.09 -28.75
C PRO A 386 -18.00 -15.76 -28.76
N GLY A 387 -16.89 -15.68 -29.50
CA GLY A 387 -16.06 -14.47 -29.64
C GLY A 387 -14.63 -14.80 -30.04
N THR A 388 -13.91 -13.78 -30.49
CA THR A 388 -12.50 -13.93 -30.88
C THR A 388 -11.64 -14.07 -29.63
N GLY A 389 -10.75 -15.07 -29.61
CA GLY A 389 -9.75 -15.24 -28.55
C GLY A 389 -10.30 -15.73 -27.21
N ASN A 390 -11.59 -16.05 -27.10
CA ASN A 390 -12.15 -16.57 -25.86
C ASN A 390 -11.67 -17.99 -25.56
N ILE A 391 -11.53 -18.31 -24.29
CA ILE A 391 -11.20 -19.63 -23.77
C ILE A 391 -12.26 -20.09 -22.75
N ASN A 392 -12.16 -21.34 -22.31
CA ASN A 392 -12.92 -21.92 -21.21
C ASN A 392 -12.00 -22.92 -20.52
N ALA A 393 -11.17 -22.43 -19.63
CA ALA A 393 -10.17 -23.21 -18.91
C ALA A 393 -10.04 -22.66 -17.48
N ASP A 394 -9.76 -23.54 -16.51
CA ASP A 394 -9.61 -23.14 -15.11
C ASP A 394 -8.50 -22.08 -14.98
N PRO A 395 -8.81 -20.84 -14.57
CA PRO A 395 -7.82 -19.77 -14.46
C PRO A 395 -6.74 -20.01 -13.40
N SER A 396 -6.91 -21.01 -12.55
CA SER A 396 -5.93 -21.39 -11.51
C SER A 396 -5.59 -20.23 -10.58
N PHE A 397 -6.60 -19.63 -9.95
CA PHE A 397 -6.42 -18.57 -8.94
C PHE A 397 -5.67 -19.09 -7.71
N GLU A 398 -4.91 -18.21 -7.03
CA GLU A 398 -4.12 -18.55 -5.85
C GLU A 398 -5.01 -19.05 -4.70
N ASP A 399 -6.08 -18.34 -4.36
CA ASP A 399 -7.05 -18.80 -3.34
C ASP A 399 -8.49 -18.42 -3.66
N THR A 400 -9.22 -19.34 -4.24
CA THR A 400 -10.66 -19.17 -4.53
C THR A 400 -11.53 -19.02 -3.27
N VAL A 401 -11.06 -19.47 -2.09
CA VAL A 401 -11.79 -19.39 -0.82
C VAL A 401 -11.66 -18.01 -0.19
N MET A 402 -10.47 -17.44 -0.24
CA MET A 402 -10.19 -16.09 0.25
C MET A 402 -10.59 -15.01 -0.76
N ARG A 403 -11.05 -15.43 -1.95
CA ARG A 403 -11.42 -14.54 -3.06
C ARG A 403 -10.24 -13.74 -3.62
N ASP A 404 -9.09 -14.36 -3.53
CA ASP A 404 -7.88 -13.95 -4.18
C ASP A 404 -7.99 -14.38 -5.65
N VAL A 405 -7.82 -13.46 -6.56
CA VAL A 405 -7.98 -13.68 -8.01
C VAL A 405 -6.67 -13.58 -8.76
N ASP A 406 -5.55 -13.62 -8.04
CA ASP A 406 -4.22 -13.62 -8.60
C ASP A 406 -3.97 -14.95 -9.34
N LEU A 407 -3.30 -14.85 -10.48
CA LEU A 407 -3.04 -15.99 -11.35
C LEU A 407 -1.82 -16.78 -10.87
N LEU A 408 -1.95 -18.09 -10.73
CA LEU A 408 -0.80 -18.95 -10.46
C LEU A 408 0.03 -19.22 -11.72
N GLU A 409 1.32 -19.51 -11.52
CA GLU A 409 2.23 -19.93 -12.60
C GLU A 409 1.62 -21.09 -13.42
N GLY A 410 1.53 -20.88 -14.74
CA GLY A 410 0.94 -21.84 -15.68
C GLY A 410 -0.58 -21.72 -15.85
N SER A 411 -1.19 -20.67 -15.31
CA SER A 411 -2.58 -20.34 -15.64
C SER A 411 -2.78 -20.21 -17.16
N PRO A 412 -3.88 -20.75 -17.71
CA PRO A 412 -4.19 -20.59 -19.12
C PRO A 412 -4.60 -19.15 -19.50
N CYS A 413 -4.72 -18.25 -18.53
CA CYS A 413 -5.07 -16.84 -18.72
C CYS A 413 -3.85 -15.94 -18.93
N ILE A 414 -2.63 -16.46 -18.69
CA ILE A 414 -1.37 -15.73 -18.85
C ILE A 414 -1.04 -15.57 -20.34
N ASP A 415 -0.68 -14.34 -20.76
CA ASP A 415 -0.23 -13.97 -22.13
C ASP A 415 -1.22 -14.31 -23.25
N VAL A 416 -2.51 -14.45 -22.97
CA VAL A 416 -3.52 -14.83 -23.96
C VAL A 416 -4.62 -13.79 -24.19
N GLY A 417 -4.56 -12.66 -23.54
CA GLY A 417 -5.39 -11.51 -23.78
C GLY A 417 -5.02 -10.75 -25.06
N THR A 418 -5.35 -9.48 -25.14
CA THR A 418 -4.97 -8.62 -26.27
C THR A 418 -4.45 -7.28 -25.78
N ASN A 419 -3.31 -6.84 -26.36
CA ASN A 419 -2.74 -5.52 -26.12
C ASN A 419 -3.54 -4.39 -26.78
N ASP A 420 -4.52 -4.71 -27.63
CA ASP A 420 -5.42 -3.75 -28.30
C ASP A 420 -6.76 -3.58 -27.54
N ALA A 421 -6.86 -4.04 -26.30
CA ALA A 421 -8.09 -3.92 -25.52
C ALA A 421 -8.47 -2.43 -25.30
N PRO A 422 -9.79 -2.09 -25.38
CA PRO A 422 -10.20 -0.71 -25.15
C PRO A 422 -9.93 -0.31 -23.69
N TYR A 423 -9.36 0.90 -23.48
CA TYR A 423 -9.03 1.42 -22.15
C TYR A 423 -7.98 0.59 -21.40
N LEU A 424 -7.14 -0.21 -22.10
CA LEU A 424 -6.08 -0.98 -21.47
C LEU A 424 -5.18 -0.06 -20.65
N PRO A 425 -5.10 -0.24 -19.32
CA PRO A 425 -4.29 0.61 -18.46
C PRO A 425 -2.79 0.26 -18.56
N ALA A 426 -1.92 1.12 -18.03
CA ALA A 426 -0.49 0.85 -18.00
C ALA A 426 -0.10 -0.22 -16.97
N THR A 427 -0.90 -0.35 -15.93
CA THR A 427 -0.69 -1.30 -14.82
C THR A 427 -1.99 -2.03 -14.51
N ASP A 428 -1.89 -3.15 -13.84
CA ASP A 428 -3.01 -3.90 -13.30
C ASP A 428 -3.55 -3.29 -11.98
N PHE A 429 -4.37 -4.03 -11.23
CA PHE A 429 -4.94 -3.55 -9.96
C PHE A 429 -3.92 -3.54 -8.81
N GLU A 430 -2.86 -4.33 -8.89
CA GLU A 430 -1.75 -4.38 -7.93
C GLU A 430 -0.60 -3.44 -8.30
N ARG A 431 -0.69 -2.79 -9.47
CA ARG A 431 0.29 -1.87 -10.07
C ARG A 431 1.40 -2.56 -10.85
N ASP A 432 1.22 -3.82 -11.20
CA ASP A 432 2.12 -4.52 -12.09
C ASP A 432 2.00 -4.01 -13.53
N PRO A 433 3.08 -4.01 -14.32
CA PRO A 433 3.00 -3.60 -15.73
C PRO A 433 2.01 -4.47 -16.50
N ARG A 434 0.93 -3.89 -17.05
CA ARG A 434 -0.17 -4.63 -17.72
C ARG A 434 0.24 -5.41 -18.98
N ILE A 435 1.36 -5.14 -19.58
CA ILE A 435 1.90 -5.91 -20.72
C ILE A 435 3.24 -6.50 -20.27
N TRP A 436 3.21 -7.75 -19.88
CA TRP A 436 4.36 -8.50 -19.39
C TRP A 436 4.53 -9.80 -20.19
N ASP A 437 5.68 -10.41 -20.16
CA ASP A 437 5.96 -11.72 -20.75
C ASP A 437 5.95 -12.75 -19.59
N GLY A 438 4.77 -13.11 -19.14
CA GLY A 438 4.54 -13.96 -17.96
C GLY A 438 4.86 -15.45 -18.23
N ASP A 439 4.68 -15.91 -19.49
CA ASP A 439 4.98 -17.27 -19.90
C ASP A 439 6.40 -17.46 -20.46
N PHE A 440 7.16 -16.35 -20.63
CA PHE A 440 8.54 -16.30 -21.11
C PHE A 440 8.73 -16.81 -22.55
N ASP A 441 7.72 -16.65 -23.39
CA ASP A 441 7.81 -17.02 -24.82
C ASP A 441 8.51 -15.95 -25.67
N GLY A 442 8.77 -14.77 -25.11
CA GLY A 442 9.39 -13.61 -25.74
C GLY A 442 8.40 -12.64 -26.36
N THR A 443 7.10 -12.76 -26.08
CA THR A 443 6.03 -11.95 -26.66
C THR A 443 5.16 -11.35 -25.54
N PRO A 444 5.51 -10.22 -24.94
CA PRO A 444 4.70 -9.61 -23.89
C PRO A 444 3.27 -9.35 -24.35
N THR A 445 2.32 -9.93 -23.66
CA THR A 445 0.88 -9.84 -23.96
C THR A 445 0.12 -9.65 -22.65
N ALA A 446 -0.91 -8.81 -22.63
CA ALA A 446 -1.72 -8.63 -21.44
C ALA A 446 -2.45 -9.92 -21.07
N ASP A 447 -2.51 -10.23 -19.79
CA ASP A 447 -3.26 -11.35 -19.26
C ASP A 447 -4.77 -11.12 -19.35
N MET A 448 -5.53 -12.19 -19.31
CA MET A 448 -6.96 -12.10 -19.07
C MET A 448 -7.19 -11.90 -17.56
N GLY A 449 -8.14 -11.03 -17.20
CA GLY A 449 -8.48 -10.76 -15.83
C GLY A 449 -7.91 -9.44 -15.30
N ALA A 450 -8.16 -9.19 -14.03
CA ALA A 450 -7.72 -7.98 -13.34
C ALA A 450 -6.23 -8.02 -12.98
N ASP A 451 -5.71 -9.22 -12.77
CA ASP A 451 -4.31 -9.51 -12.47
C ASP A 451 -3.45 -9.62 -13.73
N GLU A 452 -2.18 -9.29 -13.60
CA GLU A 452 -1.11 -9.53 -14.57
C GLU A 452 -0.01 -10.33 -13.89
N PHE A 453 0.22 -11.53 -14.33
CA PHE A 453 1.23 -12.42 -13.76
C PHE A 453 2.65 -11.92 -13.99
N ALA A 454 3.13 -11.03 -13.13
CA ALA A 454 4.43 -10.39 -13.24
C ALA A 454 5.39 -10.80 -12.12
N PHE A 455 6.52 -11.40 -12.47
CA PHE A 455 7.55 -11.86 -11.54
C PHE A 455 8.92 -11.28 -11.86
N HIS A 456 9.70 -11.05 -10.80
CA HIS A 456 11.10 -10.69 -10.90
C HIS A 456 11.98 -11.73 -10.23
N THR A 457 13.19 -11.90 -10.75
CA THR A 457 14.17 -12.82 -10.18
C THR A 457 15.07 -12.13 -9.16
N LEU A 458 15.33 -12.81 -8.04
CA LEU A 458 16.30 -12.39 -7.04
C LEU A 458 17.48 -13.36 -7.03
N ALA A 459 18.65 -12.87 -7.46
CA ALA A 459 19.90 -13.63 -7.41
C ALA A 459 20.74 -13.20 -6.22
N LEU A 460 21.04 -14.14 -5.31
CA LEU A 460 21.83 -13.90 -4.11
C LEU A 460 23.22 -14.50 -4.24
N TYR A 461 24.25 -13.73 -3.93
CA TYR A 461 25.64 -14.14 -3.95
C TYR A 461 26.33 -13.88 -2.61
N VAL A 462 27.37 -14.66 -2.35
CA VAL A 462 28.26 -14.49 -1.20
C VAL A 462 29.66 -14.19 -1.73
N ALA A 463 30.32 -13.20 -1.16
CA ALA A 463 31.67 -12.76 -1.51
C ALA A 463 32.56 -12.51 -0.27
N GLY A 464 33.84 -12.19 -0.51
CA GLY A 464 34.84 -11.91 0.52
C GLY A 464 35.73 -13.09 0.82
N ASN A 465 36.55 -12.98 1.86
CA ASN A 465 37.47 -14.04 2.33
C ASN A 465 36.92 -14.80 3.56
N GLY A 466 35.80 -14.33 4.12
CA GLY A 466 35.01 -15.01 5.15
C GLY A 466 33.93 -15.91 4.54
N SER A 467 33.13 -16.56 5.37
CA SER A 467 32.01 -17.42 4.98
C SER A 467 30.73 -17.08 5.74
N GLY A 468 29.60 -17.38 5.14
CA GLY A 468 28.29 -17.14 5.71
C GLY A 468 27.18 -17.50 4.73
N THR A 469 25.93 -17.30 5.14
CA THR A 469 24.74 -17.55 4.35
C THR A 469 23.85 -16.32 4.34
N VAL A 470 22.93 -16.27 3.39
CA VAL A 470 21.87 -15.26 3.34
C VAL A 470 20.53 -15.97 3.52
N GLU A 471 19.76 -15.54 4.50
CA GLU A 471 18.36 -15.91 4.66
C GLU A 471 17.48 -14.84 3.97
N GLN A 472 16.41 -15.28 3.33
CA GLN A 472 15.48 -14.47 2.57
C GLN A 472 14.05 -14.72 3.08
N THR A 473 13.27 -13.66 3.23
CA THR A 473 11.85 -13.73 3.57
C THR A 473 11.06 -12.69 2.75
N PRO A 474 10.05 -13.08 1.95
CA PRO A 474 9.65 -14.47 1.66
C PRO A 474 10.73 -15.26 0.91
N GLU A 475 10.67 -16.60 1.00
CA GLU A 475 11.58 -17.50 0.26
C GLU A 475 11.16 -17.56 -1.21
N GLY A 476 12.12 -17.69 -2.12
CA GLY A 476 11.90 -17.90 -3.54
C GLY A 476 12.93 -17.19 -4.41
N ALA A 477 13.23 -17.75 -5.57
CA ALA A 477 14.10 -17.11 -6.56
C ALA A 477 13.31 -16.20 -7.51
N ARG A 478 12.00 -16.41 -7.64
CA ARG A 478 11.02 -15.59 -8.35
C ARG A 478 10.04 -15.06 -7.33
N LEU A 479 9.76 -13.78 -7.40
CA LEU A 479 8.91 -13.06 -6.47
C LEU A 479 8.06 -12.07 -7.27
N GLU A 480 6.80 -11.96 -6.91
CA GLU A 480 5.87 -11.01 -7.51
C GLU A 480 6.40 -9.59 -7.51
N HIS A 481 6.01 -8.83 -8.49
CA HIS A 481 6.32 -7.41 -8.56
C HIS A 481 5.83 -6.70 -7.29
N GLY A 482 6.61 -5.77 -6.78
CA GLY A 482 6.25 -5.06 -5.54
C GLY A 482 6.56 -5.81 -4.24
N THR A 483 6.84 -7.13 -4.28
CA THR A 483 7.18 -7.88 -3.07
C THR A 483 8.33 -7.25 -2.31
N VAL A 484 8.14 -6.99 -1.01
CA VAL A 484 9.19 -6.51 -0.12
C VAL A 484 9.93 -7.69 0.49
N VAL A 485 11.19 -7.84 0.09
CA VAL A 485 12.07 -8.91 0.57
C VAL A 485 12.95 -8.42 1.70
N THR A 486 13.02 -9.19 2.77
CA THR A 486 14.00 -9.01 3.85
C THR A 486 15.15 -9.99 3.69
N LEU A 487 16.39 -9.49 3.63
CA LEU A 487 17.60 -10.27 3.56
C LEU A 487 18.37 -10.16 4.87
N THR A 488 18.78 -11.32 5.41
CA THR A 488 19.59 -11.40 6.62
C THR A 488 20.90 -12.16 6.33
N ALA A 489 22.02 -11.49 6.48
CA ALA A 489 23.32 -12.11 6.36
C ALA A 489 23.73 -12.78 7.69
N ILE A 490 24.03 -14.06 7.64
CA ILE A 490 24.45 -14.87 8.80
C ILE A 490 25.88 -15.32 8.58
N ALA A 491 26.82 -14.76 9.36
CA ALA A 491 28.23 -15.13 9.28
C ALA A 491 28.48 -16.47 9.97
N ASP A 492 29.32 -17.30 9.37
CA ASP A 492 29.85 -18.51 10.00
C ASP A 492 30.84 -18.16 11.12
N THR A 493 31.10 -19.13 12.00
CA THR A 493 32.08 -18.97 13.08
C THR A 493 33.43 -18.53 12.57
N GLY A 494 33.98 -17.44 13.10
CA GLY A 494 35.24 -16.85 12.68
C GLY A 494 35.16 -15.96 11.44
N SER A 495 33.96 -15.62 11.04
CA SER A 495 33.69 -14.64 10.00
C SER A 495 32.73 -13.56 10.51
N SER A 496 32.73 -12.41 9.88
CA SER A 496 31.82 -11.30 10.13
C SER A 496 31.23 -10.79 8.82
N PHE A 497 29.97 -10.43 8.84
CA PHE A 497 29.35 -9.71 7.73
C PHE A 497 29.92 -8.29 7.64
N THR A 498 30.25 -7.83 6.43
CA THR A 498 30.83 -6.51 6.21
C THR A 498 29.89 -5.55 5.52
N GLU A 499 29.27 -5.98 4.41
CA GLU A 499 28.38 -5.11 3.64
C GLU A 499 27.53 -5.90 2.65
N TRP A 500 26.43 -5.28 2.22
CA TRP A 500 25.66 -5.62 1.04
C TRP A 500 26.13 -4.80 -0.16
N SER A 501 26.05 -5.38 -1.35
CA SER A 501 26.31 -4.71 -2.63
C SER A 501 25.39 -5.24 -3.73
N GLY A 502 25.32 -4.51 -4.85
CA GLY A 502 24.36 -4.76 -5.92
C GLY A 502 23.12 -3.90 -5.74
N ASP A 503 21.92 -4.49 -5.96
CA ASP A 503 20.65 -3.78 -5.85
C ASP A 503 20.23 -3.47 -4.39
N ALA A 504 20.85 -4.11 -3.42
CA ALA A 504 20.83 -3.69 -2.02
C ALA A 504 22.25 -3.29 -1.61
N ALA A 505 22.44 -2.18 -0.92
CA ALA A 505 23.76 -1.68 -0.54
C ALA A 505 23.78 -1.13 0.88
N GLY A 506 24.92 -1.32 1.57
CA GLY A 506 25.13 -0.79 2.91
C GLY A 506 25.51 -1.86 3.94
N VAL A 507 25.53 -1.44 5.21
CA VAL A 507 25.98 -2.28 6.33
C VAL A 507 24.82 -2.70 7.26
N ALA A 508 23.60 -2.23 7.01
CA ALA A 508 22.44 -2.64 7.78
C ALA A 508 22.17 -4.13 7.58
N ASN A 509 21.90 -4.86 8.66
CA ASN A 509 21.60 -6.28 8.62
C ASN A 509 20.57 -6.60 9.72
N PRO A 510 19.34 -7.01 9.38
CA PRO A 510 18.83 -7.25 8.02
C PRO A 510 18.65 -5.98 7.17
N ILE A 511 18.47 -6.19 5.84
CA ILE A 511 18.11 -5.14 4.87
C ILE A 511 16.85 -5.55 4.11
N THR A 512 16.05 -4.57 3.66
CA THR A 512 14.89 -4.81 2.81
C THR A 512 15.08 -4.22 1.42
N LEU A 513 14.51 -4.86 0.40
CA LEU A 513 14.42 -4.34 -0.96
C LEU A 513 13.06 -4.71 -1.57
N THR A 514 12.59 -3.90 -2.53
CA THR A 514 11.36 -4.17 -3.27
C THR A 514 11.69 -4.78 -4.62
N MET A 515 10.92 -5.80 -5.01
CA MET A 515 11.06 -6.50 -6.28
C MET A 515 10.31 -5.76 -7.40
N ASP A 516 10.87 -4.65 -7.87
CA ASP A 516 10.33 -3.83 -8.98
C ASP A 516 11.06 -4.10 -10.32
N THR A 517 12.10 -4.89 -10.31
CA THR A 517 12.89 -5.42 -11.43
C THR A 517 13.66 -6.65 -10.96
N ASP A 518 14.26 -7.38 -11.88
CA ASP A 518 15.26 -8.41 -11.52
C ASP A 518 16.36 -7.81 -10.66
N LYS A 519 16.67 -8.46 -9.53
CA LYS A 519 17.63 -7.99 -8.54
C LYS A 519 18.80 -8.94 -8.36
N VAL A 520 19.96 -8.35 -8.16
CA VAL A 520 21.20 -9.06 -7.83
C VAL A 520 21.80 -8.46 -6.57
N VAL A 521 21.90 -9.27 -5.51
CA VAL A 521 22.44 -8.82 -4.23
C VAL A 521 23.59 -9.72 -3.79
N THR A 522 24.64 -9.12 -3.28
CA THR A 522 25.82 -9.82 -2.78
C THR A 522 26.06 -9.46 -1.31
N ALA A 523 26.14 -10.48 -0.45
CA ALA A 523 26.61 -10.36 0.93
C ALA A 523 28.11 -10.58 0.98
N THR A 524 28.87 -9.66 1.55
CA THR A 524 30.32 -9.78 1.71
C THR A 524 30.67 -10.14 3.15
N PHE A 525 31.47 -11.19 3.31
CA PHE A 525 31.96 -11.64 4.60
C PHE A 525 33.48 -11.55 4.66
N ALA A 526 34.00 -11.19 5.83
CA ALA A 526 35.43 -11.16 6.10
C ALA A 526 35.78 -12.16 7.20
N VAL A 527 36.94 -12.79 7.09
CA VAL A 527 37.53 -13.58 8.20
C VAL A 527 37.83 -12.65 9.36
N GLU A 528 37.48 -13.03 10.56
CA GLU A 528 37.83 -12.29 11.78
C GLU A 528 39.33 -12.38 12.03
N VAL A 529 39.93 -11.25 12.42
CA VAL A 529 41.39 -11.14 12.68
C VAL A 529 41.61 -10.90 14.15
N TYR A 530 42.45 -11.74 14.76
CA TYR A 530 42.76 -11.66 16.17
C TYR A 530 44.23 -11.31 16.42
N THR A 531 44.49 -10.63 17.52
CA THR A 531 45.85 -10.19 17.93
C THR A 531 46.47 -11.19 18.90
N LEU A 532 47.76 -11.46 18.71
CA LEU A 532 48.60 -12.20 19.64
C LEU A 532 49.59 -11.26 20.31
N THR A 533 49.42 -11.06 21.60
CA THR A 533 50.34 -10.23 22.41
C THR A 533 51.32 -11.10 23.17
N ILE A 534 52.64 -10.87 22.95
CA ILE A 534 53.71 -11.54 23.67
C ILE A 534 54.27 -10.63 24.75
N SER A 535 54.30 -11.14 25.98
CA SER A 535 54.91 -10.49 27.14
C SER A 535 56.09 -11.32 27.69
N TYR A 536 56.96 -10.68 28.40
CA TYR A 536 58.13 -11.32 28.99
C TYR A 536 58.12 -11.14 30.50
N ALA A 537 58.45 -12.22 31.21
CA ALA A 537 58.58 -12.22 32.69
C ALA A 537 59.86 -12.87 33.16
N GLY A 538 60.17 -12.73 34.49
CA GLY A 538 61.38 -13.23 35.14
C GLY A 538 62.54 -12.23 35.10
N ASN A 539 63.70 -12.70 35.51
CA ASN A 539 64.95 -11.88 35.57
C ASN A 539 65.95 -12.25 34.46
N GLY A 540 65.66 -13.23 33.64
CA GLY A 540 66.42 -13.62 32.46
C GLY A 540 66.04 -12.82 31.22
N ARG A 541 66.72 -13.10 30.10
CA ARG A 541 66.48 -12.47 28.81
C ARG A 541 66.28 -13.54 27.72
N GLY A 542 65.49 -13.23 26.72
CA GLY A 542 65.23 -14.08 25.58
C GLY A 542 64.24 -13.44 24.63
N LEU A 543 63.97 -14.10 23.54
CA LEU A 543 63.00 -13.69 22.51
C LEU A 543 62.00 -14.82 22.26
N VAL A 544 60.84 -14.47 21.80
CA VAL A 544 59.84 -15.42 21.26
C VAL A 544 59.80 -15.24 19.75
N SER A 545 60.00 -16.34 19.01
CA SER A 545 59.80 -16.41 17.57
C SER A 545 58.43 -16.95 17.30
N LEU A 546 57.72 -16.35 16.36
CA LEU A 546 56.38 -16.74 15.91
C LEU A 546 56.45 -17.31 14.49
N ASP A 547 55.75 -18.41 14.24
CA ASP A 547 55.59 -19.02 12.92
C ASP A 547 54.11 -19.42 12.71
N PRO A 548 53.40 -18.76 11.79
CA PRO A 548 53.84 -17.68 10.92
C PRO A 548 54.21 -16.40 11.70
N PRO A 549 55.15 -15.57 11.17
CA PRO A 549 55.55 -14.32 11.80
C PRO A 549 54.38 -13.30 11.70
N GLY A 550 54.20 -12.47 12.77
CA GLY A 550 53.17 -11.46 12.81
C GLY A 550 52.76 -11.11 14.24
N GLY A 551 51.65 -10.43 14.38
CA GLY A 551 51.00 -10.08 15.65
C GLY A 551 49.50 -10.07 15.52
N SER A 552 49.00 -10.20 14.29
CA SER A 552 47.56 -10.36 13.96
C SER A 552 47.41 -11.52 12.97
N TYR A 553 46.41 -12.34 13.18
CA TYR A 553 46.21 -13.59 12.45
C TYR A 553 44.74 -13.84 12.21
N ASP A 554 44.41 -14.41 11.06
CA ASP A 554 43.05 -14.83 10.72
C ASP A 554 42.59 -15.91 11.71
N TYR A 555 41.26 -15.93 11.98
CA TYR A 555 40.62 -16.97 12.78
C TYR A 555 41.07 -18.37 12.36
N GLY A 556 41.36 -19.20 13.35
CA GLY A 556 41.78 -20.59 13.14
C GLY A 556 43.27 -20.75 12.79
N THR A 557 44.05 -19.65 12.60
CA THR A 557 45.47 -19.74 12.34
C THR A 557 46.19 -20.41 13.52
N ILE A 558 47.01 -21.42 13.24
CA ILE A 558 47.82 -22.09 14.24
C ILE A 558 49.18 -21.38 14.25
N VAL A 559 49.51 -20.72 15.35
CA VAL A 559 50.80 -20.02 15.56
C VAL A 559 51.68 -20.88 16.44
N THR A 560 52.91 -21.17 15.97
CA THR A 560 53.95 -21.84 16.76
C THR A 560 54.81 -20.79 17.47
N LEU A 561 54.88 -20.86 18.80
CA LEU A 561 55.68 -20.00 19.64
C LEU A 561 56.94 -20.76 20.04
N THR A 562 58.10 -20.19 19.73
CA THR A 562 59.40 -20.75 20.14
C THR A 562 60.13 -19.75 21.03
N ALA A 563 60.34 -20.09 22.29
CA ALA A 563 61.12 -19.28 23.20
C ALA A 563 62.62 -19.58 23.03
N VAL A 564 63.39 -18.55 22.74
CA VAL A 564 64.88 -18.61 22.59
C VAL A 564 65.54 -17.80 23.70
N ALA A 565 66.14 -18.47 24.63
CA ALA A 565 66.85 -17.81 25.76
C ALA A 565 68.18 -17.29 25.33
N ASP A 566 68.63 -16.12 25.88
CA ASP A 566 70.00 -15.60 25.73
C ASP A 566 71.01 -16.52 26.41
N PRO A 567 72.29 -16.45 26.06
CA PRO A 567 73.30 -17.37 26.54
C PRO A 567 73.47 -17.49 28.08
N SER A 568 72.99 -16.49 28.83
CA SER A 568 73.05 -16.49 30.31
C SER A 568 71.67 -16.73 30.95
N SER A 569 70.66 -17.14 30.16
CA SER A 569 69.27 -17.33 30.60
C SER A 569 68.76 -18.70 30.22
N SER A 570 67.69 -19.13 30.88
CA SER A 570 66.92 -20.30 30.53
C SER A 570 65.45 -19.92 30.45
N PHE A 571 64.75 -20.47 29.48
CA PHE A 571 63.26 -20.44 29.42
C PHE A 571 62.71 -21.37 30.50
N THR A 572 61.76 -20.92 31.26
CA THR A 572 61.13 -21.69 32.35
C THR A 572 59.68 -22.05 32.13
N GLY A 573 58.99 -21.34 31.24
CA GLY A 573 57.59 -21.70 30.89
C GLY A 573 56.80 -20.57 30.30
N TRP A 574 55.67 -20.96 29.77
CA TRP A 574 54.62 -20.12 29.23
C TRP A 574 53.51 -19.91 30.27
N SER A 575 52.86 -18.75 30.21
CA SER A 575 51.63 -18.46 30.95
C SER A 575 50.72 -17.56 30.15
N GLY A 576 49.42 -17.47 30.53
CA GLY A 576 48.37 -16.82 29.77
C GLY A 576 47.63 -17.83 28.92
N ASP A 577 47.31 -17.49 27.65
CA ASP A 577 46.56 -18.37 26.73
C ASP A 577 47.38 -19.58 26.25
N ALA A 578 48.70 -19.59 26.42
CA ALA A 578 49.54 -20.76 26.34
C ALA A 578 50.15 -21.02 27.72
N SER A 579 50.27 -22.29 28.15
CA SER A 579 50.81 -22.62 29.46
C SER A 579 51.69 -23.87 29.44
N GLY A 580 52.60 -23.97 30.42
CA GLY A 580 53.51 -25.11 30.58
C GLY A 580 54.94 -24.81 30.13
N THR A 581 55.76 -25.87 30.02
CA THR A 581 57.20 -25.76 29.73
C THR A 581 57.59 -26.30 28.35
N THR A 582 56.63 -26.82 27.59
CA THR A 582 56.85 -27.32 26.24
C THR A 582 57.27 -26.17 25.31
N ASN A 583 58.40 -26.35 24.60
CA ASN A 583 58.94 -25.34 23.70
C ASN A 583 59.55 -26.04 22.46
N PRO A 584 59.05 -25.75 21.26
CA PRO A 584 57.96 -24.83 20.92
C PRO A 584 56.57 -25.31 21.38
N ILE A 585 55.60 -24.36 21.42
CA ILE A 585 54.19 -24.62 21.70
C ILE A 585 53.34 -24.03 20.57
N THR A 586 52.18 -24.64 20.25
CA THR A 586 51.23 -24.14 19.25
C THR A 586 50.02 -23.51 19.94
N LEU A 587 49.49 -22.46 19.33
CA LEU A 587 48.28 -21.75 19.78
C LEU A 587 47.35 -21.51 18.59
N THR A 588 46.08 -21.83 18.74
CA THR A 588 45.07 -21.52 17.73
C THR A 588 44.46 -20.12 18.01
N MET A 589 44.40 -19.29 16.98
CA MET A 589 43.86 -17.93 17.05
C MET A 589 42.35 -17.96 16.87
N ASP A 590 41.59 -18.19 17.91
CA ASP A 590 40.12 -18.20 17.98
C ASP A 590 39.54 -17.02 18.78
N ALA A 591 40.41 -16.18 19.30
CA ALA A 591 40.16 -14.91 19.98
C ALA A 591 41.49 -14.14 20.08
N ASP A 592 41.45 -12.89 20.57
CA ASP A 592 42.67 -12.18 21.00
C ASP A 592 43.38 -12.98 22.11
N LYS A 593 44.68 -13.20 21.93
CA LYS A 593 45.48 -14.04 22.84
C LYS A 593 46.62 -13.24 23.46
N ALA A 594 46.91 -13.53 24.71
CA ALA A 594 48.04 -12.96 25.43
C ALA A 594 48.89 -14.07 26.07
N VAL A 595 50.15 -14.16 25.68
CA VAL A 595 51.09 -15.18 26.16
C VAL A 595 52.29 -14.51 26.78
N THR A 596 52.70 -15.02 27.94
CA THR A 596 53.90 -14.54 28.63
C THR A 596 54.98 -15.64 28.65
N ALA A 597 56.17 -15.33 28.12
CA ALA A 597 57.37 -16.17 28.21
C ALA A 597 58.20 -15.79 29.43
N THR A 598 58.50 -16.74 30.30
CA THR A 598 59.24 -16.49 31.49
C THR A 598 60.72 -17.00 31.32
N PHE A 599 61.66 -16.11 31.54
CA PHE A 599 63.12 -16.41 31.48
C PHE A 599 63.75 -16.11 32.82
N ILE A 600 64.71 -16.97 33.23
CA ILE A 600 65.58 -16.77 34.44
C ILE A 600 67.01 -16.74 34.07
N THR A 601 67.85 -15.93 34.80
CA THR A 601 69.28 -15.89 34.64
C THR A 601 69.93 -17.05 35.36
N HIS A 602 70.97 -17.62 34.76
CA HIS A 602 71.84 -18.54 35.44
C HIS A 602 72.80 -17.76 36.43
N ARG A 603 72.65 -18.04 37.69
CA ARG A 603 73.68 -17.57 38.64
C ARG A 603 74.85 -18.52 38.56
N PHE A 604 75.97 -18.07 37.99
CA PHE A 604 77.22 -18.78 38.11
C PHE A 604 77.77 -18.55 39.51
N TYR A 605 77.72 -19.55 40.38
CA TYR A 605 78.53 -19.56 41.59
C TYR A 605 79.95 -19.95 41.20
N LEU A 606 80.92 -19.01 41.14
CA LEU A 606 82.29 -19.32 41.12
C LEU A 606 82.69 -19.93 42.50
N PRO A 607 83.22 -21.14 42.56
CA PRO A 607 83.73 -21.66 43.85
C PRO A 607 84.83 -20.78 44.35
N LEU A 608 84.66 -20.27 45.56
CA LEU A 608 85.77 -19.52 46.26
C LEU A 608 86.90 -20.50 46.54
N VAL A 609 87.95 -20.50 45.74
CA VAL A 609 89.20 -21.22 46.04
C VAL A 609 89.92 -20.44 47.15
N SER A 610 89.72 -20.88 48.40
CA SER A 610 90.55 -20.40 49.52
C SER A 610 91.99 -20.86 49.31
N ARG A 611 92.85 -19.92 48.93
CA ARG A 611 94.31 -20.15 49.06
C ARG A 611 94.63 -20.24 50.53
N LEU A 612 95.04 -21.45 51.03
CA LEU A 612 95.84 -21.60 52.21
C LEU A 612 97.20 -21.09 51.89
N ALA A 613 97.60 -20.04 52.58
CA ALA A 613 99.04 -19.60 52.61
C ALA A 613 99.81 -20.42 53.65
N PRO A 614 101.11 -20.60 53.47
CA PRO A 614 101.97 -21.51 54.19
C PRO A 614 102.23 -21.16 55.66
#